data_7295332877286537694eb66f7e981c8c
#
_entry.id   7295332877286537694eb66f7e981c8c
#
_cell.length_a   1.000
_cell.length_b   1.000
_cell.length_c   1.000
_cell.angle_alpha   90.00
_cell.angle_beta   90.00
_cell.angle_gamma   90.00
#
_symmetry.space_group_name_H-M   'P 1'
#
loop_
_entity.id
_entity.type
_entity.pdbx_description
1 polymer ?
#
loop_
_entity_poly.entity_id
_entity_poly.type
_entity_poly.pdbx_seq_one_letter_code
_entity_poly.pdbx_strand_id
1 'polypeptide(L)'
;MKKILFLMAIALPFILISCGDDKDEPAVPDKGDYVDLGLPSGTLWATRNVGADKPEDIGDYFAWGETTPKTTYVVENYKWGGYDSNGEFYLSKYNDNPRYGAIDNKNELDPADDAASVHYPHGRMPSDEQIRELCSKCSWQWTQRNGVNGQLVTGPNGNTMFLPATGYYYGSKSSLKEVGSSGACWTRTINLDDAPNARCMFWGDWGDRDRECGAILRTSGLTVRAVRASKN
;
A
#
# COMPACT_ATOMS: atom_id res chain seq x y z
N MET A 1 77.18 38.32 18.76
CA MET A 1 76.39 37.10 18.50
C MET A 1 74.96 37.55 18.23
N LYS A 2 74.58 37.66 16.94
CA LYS A 2 73.23 38.08 16.52
C LYS A 2 72.34 36.83 16.31
N LYS A 3 71.25 36.71 17.09
CA LYS A 3 70.25 35.67 16.89
C LYS A 3 69.27 36.16 15.82
N ILE A 4 69.21 35.43 14.70
CA ILE A 4 68.24 35.65 13.64
C ILE A 4 67.00 34.83 13.99
N LEU A 5 65.86 35.53 14.15
CA LEU A 5 64.55 34.93 14.38
C LEU A 5 63.89 34.66 13.02
N PHE A 6 63.66 33.38 12.68
CA PHE A 6 62.94 32.98 11.49
C PHE A 6 61.44 32.97 11.78
N LEU A 7 60.71 33.88 11.16
CA LEU A 7 59.25 33.88 11.20
C LEU A 7 58.76 32.90 10.10
N MET A 8 58.16 31.79 10.52
CA MET A 8 57.48 30.88 9.63
C MET A 8 56.05 31.36 9.42
N ALA A 9 55.71 31.84 8.23
CA ALA A 9 54.36 32.15 7.83
C ALA A 9 53.61 30.87 7.48
N ILE A 10 52.59 30.49 8.27
CA ILE A 10 51.72 29.38 7.96
C ILE A 10 50.59 29.94 7.07
N ALA A 11 50.62 29.57 5.77
CA ALA A 11 49.51 29.81 4.85
C ALA A 11 48.42 28.77 5.09
N LEU A 12 47.25 29.19 5.60
CA LEU A 12 46.05 28.37 5.60
C LEU A 12 45.47 28.35 4.20
N PRO A 13 45.15 27.15 3.63
CA PRO A 13 44.34 27.09 2.44
C PRO A 13 42.90 27.40 2.76
N PHE A 14 42.33 28.41 2.13
CA PHE A 14 40.91 28.68 2.08
C PHE A 14 40.26 27.56 1.28
N ILE A 15 39.52 26.64 1.94
CA ILE A 15 38.65 25.70 1.26
C ILE A 15 37.34 26.44 0.98
N LEU A 16 37.10 26.78 -0.27
CA LEU A 16 35.82 27.21 -0.77
C LEU A 16 34.86 26.00 -0.70
N ILE A 17 33.99 25.97 0.29
CA ILE A 17 32.87 25.05 0.31
C ILE A 17 31.86 25.59 -0.71
N SER A 18 31.85 24.98 -1.89
CA SER A 18 30.77 25.11 -2.86
C SER A 18 29.53 24.40 -2.28
N CYS A 19 28.52 25.16 -1.87
CA CYS A 19 27.16 24.62 -1.66
C CYS A 19 26.60 24.23 -3.03
N GLY A 20 26.69 22.96 -3.37
CA GLY A 20 25.88 22.30 -4.37
C GLY A 20 24.86 21.47 -3.60
N ASP A 21 23.61 21.95 -3.53
CA ASP A 21 22.47 21.16 -3.10
C ASP A 21 22.11 20.15 -4.20
N ASP A 22 22.82 19.04 -4.22
CA ASP A 22 22.32 17.78 -4.77
C ASP A 22 22.53 16.73 -3.69
N LYS A 23 21.51 16.58 -2.84
CA LYS A 23 21.40 15.41 -2.00
C LYS A 23 21.07 14.23 -2.92
N ASP A 24 22.09 13.63 -3.50
CA ASP A 24 22.05 12.24 -3.92
C ASP A 24 21.79 11.40 -2.66
N GLU A 25 20.52 11.22 -2.35
CA GLU A 25 20.11 10.19 -1.41
C GLU A 25 20.64 8.86 -1.97
N PRO A 26 21.43 8.08 -1.21
CA PRO A 26 22.01 6.84 -1.72
C PRO A 26 20.85 5.97 -2.21
N ALA A 27 20.86 5.64 -3.49
CA ALA A 27 19.90 4.74 -4.11
C ALA A 27 19.92 3.42 -3.34
N VAL A 28 18.95 3.21 -2.46
CA VAL A 28 18.73 1.93 -1.80
C VAL A 28 18.59 0.89 -2.90
N PRO A 29 19.39 -0.19 -2.90
CA PRO A 29 19.32 -1.19 -3.96
C PRO A 29 17.96 -1.88 -3.93
N ASP A 30 17.17 -1.61 -4.93
CA ASP A 30 15.78 -1.97 -5.13
C ASP A 30 15.61 -3.42 -5.67
N LYS A 31 16.61 -4.27 -5.46
CA LYS A 31 16.58 -5.66 -5.90
C LYS A 31 15.89 -6.53 -4.85
N GLY A 32 14.61 -6.81 -5.07
CA GLY A 32 13.84 -7.80 -4.31
C GLY A 32 12.52 -7.32 -3.73
N ASP A 33 12.28 -6.01 -3.65
CA ASP A 33 11.05 -5.48 -3.06
C ASP A 33 9.89 -5.37 -4.06
N TYR A 34 10.19 -5.30 -5.37
CA TYR A 34 9.19 -5.20 -6.44
C TYR A 34 9.48 -6.17 -7.58
N VAL A 35 8.42 -6.64 -8.22
CA VAL A 35 8.45 -7.49 -9.41
C VAL A 35 7.76 -6.78 -10.57
N ASP A 36 8.40 -6.85 -11.75
CA ASP A 36 7.78 -6.51 -13.02
C ASP A 36 7.04 -7.74 -13.55
N LEU A 37 5.74 -7.67 -13.65
CA LEU A 37 4.89 -8.73 -14.20
C LEU A 37 4.67 -8.60 -15.72
N GLY A 38 5.27 -7.60 -16.37
CA GLY A 38 5.07 -7.33 -17.79
C GLY A 38 3.69 -6.79 -18.12
N LEU A 39 3.08 -6.05 -17.18
CA LEU A 39 1.77 -5.44 -17.37
C LEU A 39 1.85 -4.24 -18.33
N PRO A 40 0.83 -4.01 -19.19
CA PRO A 40 0.81 -2.89 -20.13
C PRO A 40 1.05 -1.52 -19.50
N SER A 41 0.58 -1.29 -18.27
CA SER A 41 0.82 -0.05 -17.53
C SER A 41 2.27 0.16 -17.08
N GLY A 42 3.11 -0.88 -17.14
CA GLY A 42 4.45 -0.87 -16.55
C GLY A 42 4.45 -0.84 -15.01
N THR A 43 3.31 -1.12 -14.37
CA THR A 43 3.20 -1.15 -12.90
C THR A 43 4.08 -2.26 -12.32
N LEU A 44 4.95 -1.88 -11.39
CA LEU A 44 5.72 -2.80 -10.57
C LEU A 44 4.96 -3.10 -9.28
N TRP A 45 4.91 -4.37 -8.87
CA TRP A 45 4.19 -4.84 -7.69
C TRP A 45 5.16 -5.23 -6.58
N ALA A 46 4.90 -4.81 -5.35
CA ALA A 46 5.70 -5.26 -4.21
C ALA A 46 5.61 -6.78 -4.06
N THR A 47 6.73 -7.41 -3.68
CA THR A 47 6.81 -8.87 -3.52
C THR A 47 6.15 -9.37 -2.25
N ARG A 48 5.87 -8.48 -1.28
CA ARG A 48 5.24 -8.76 0.01
C ARG A 48 4.27 -7.66 0.42
N ASN A 49 3.39 -7.95 1.38
CA ASN A 49 2.47 -6.98 1.95
C ASN A 49 3.22 -5.96 2.84
N VAL A 50 2.62 -4.80 3.07
CA VAL A 50 3.09 -3.85 4.09
C VAL A 50 3.13 -4.54 5.44
N GLY A 51 4.23 -4.37 6.20
CA GLY A 51 4.46 -5.04 7.49
C GLY A 51 4.94 -6.50 7.40
N ALA A 52 5.10 -7.07 6.20
CA ALA A 52 5.62 -8.43 6.01
C ALA A 52 7.13 -8.43 5.74
N ASP A 53 7.83 -9.44 6.23
CA ASP A 53 9.25 -9.67 5.93
C ASP A 53 9.46 -10.57 4.70
N LYS A 54 8.51 -11.47 4.43
CA LYS A 54 8.55 -12.45 3.34
C LYS A 54 7.26 -12.41 2.51
N PRO A 55 7.30 -12.92 1.26
CA PRO A 55 6.13 -12.96 0.39
C PRO A 55 4.93 -13.74 0.94
N GLU A 56 5.18 -14.77 1.76
CA GLU A 56 4.16 -15.60 2.39
C GLU A 56 3.61 -15.05 3.72
N ASP A 57 4.26 -14.05 4.31
CA ASP A 57 3.78 -13.42 5.54
C ASP A 57 2.52 -12.58 5.28
N ILE A 58 1.62 -12.58 6.24
CA ILE A 58 0.36 -11.85 6.15
C ILE A 58 0.60 -10.33 6.05
N GLY A 59 1.55 -9.80 6.85
CA GLY A 59 1.74 -8.36 7.03
C GLY A 59 0.69 -7.74 7.95
N ASP A 60 0.57 -6.42 7.86
CA ASP A 60 -0.34 -5.64 8.68
C ASP A 60 -1.70 -5.43 7.99
N TYR A 61 -2.74 -5.25 8.81
CA TYR A 61 -4.06 -4.84 8.35
C TYR A 61 -4.26 -3.35 8.60
N PHE A 62 -4.99 -2.70 7.71
CA PHE A 62 -5.30 -1.28 7.78
C PHE A 62 -6.78 -1.04 7.49
N ALA A 63 -7.41 -0.08 8.19
CA ALA A 63 -8.64 0.50 7.68
C ALA A 63 -8.32 1.43 6.51
N TRP A 64 -9.26 1.61 5.59
CA TRP A 64 -9.01 2.38 4.39
C TRP A 64 -8.69 3.85 4.69
N GLY A 65 -7.59 4.37 4.17
CA GLY A 65 -7.12 5.73 4.45
C GLY A 65 -6.44 5.89 5.81
N GLU A 66 -6.10 4.81 6.49
CA GLU A 66 -5.31 4.82 7.72
C GLU A 66 -3.94 4.18 7.48
N THR A 67 -2.92 4.70 8.13
CA THR A 67 -1.53 4.29 7.93
C THR A 67 -0.92 3.60 9.15
N THR A 68 -1.70 3.41 10.20
CA THR A 68 -1.30 2.69 11.41
C THR A 68 -2.20 1.47 11.62
N PRO A 69 -1.62 0.26 11.80
CA PRO A 69 -2.37 -0.94 12.13
C PRO A 69 -3.13 -0.80 13.44
N LYS A 70 -4.28 -1.47 13.54
CA LYS A 70 -5.11 -1.51 14.75
C LYS A 70 -5.40 -2.94 15.18
N THR A 71 -5.84 -3.10 16.43
CA THR A 71 -6.31 -4.40 16.95
C THR A 71 -7.80 -4.63 16.68
N THR A 72 -8.56 -3.57 16.39
CA THR A 72 -9.98 -3.62 16.08
C THR A 72 -10.32 -2.68 14.92
N TYR A 73 -11.24 -3.11 14.05
CA TYR A 73 -11.65 -2.42 12.83
C TYR A 73 -13.15 -2.21 12.87
N VAL A 74 -13.56 -1.12 13.50
CA VAL A 74 -14.96 -0.75 13.76
C VAL A 74 -15.18 0.73 13.45
N VAL A 75 -16.44 1.12 13.26
CA VAL A 75 -16.81 2.51 12.91
C VAL A 75 -16.37 3.50 13.99
N GLU A 76 -16.46 3.12 15.26
CA GLU A 76 -16.19 3.97 16.42
C GLU A 76 -14.72 4.44 16.51
N ASN A 77 -13.80 3.73 15.86
CA ASN A 77 -12.38 4.09 15.84
C ASN A 77 -11.86 4.42 14.42
N TYR A 78 -12.75 4.63 13.45
CA TYR A 78 -12.37 4.98 12.09
C TYR A 78 -12.00 6.46 11.99
N LYS A 79 -10.83 6.76 11.41
CA LYS A 79 -10.26 8.11 11.34
C LYS A 79 -11.10 9.08 10.51
N TRP A 80 -11.72 8.59 9.42
CA TRP A 80 -12.35 9.43 8.40
C TRP A 80 -13.87 9.39 8.42
N GLY A 81 -14.47 8.94 9.51
CA GLY A 81 -15.92 8.89 9.66
C GLY A 81 -16.34 8.33 11.01
N GLY A 82 -17.63 8.21 11.22
CA GLY A 82 -18.18 7.73 12.47
C GLY A 82 -19.70 7.85 12.49
N TYR A 83 -20.30 7.76 13.68
CA TYR A 83 -21.69 8.10 13.89
C TYR A 83 -21.79 9.47 14.56
N ASP A 84 -22.73 10.29 14.11
CA ASP A 84 -23.07 11.56 14.75
C ASP A 84 -23.96 11.35 16.00
N SER A 85 -24.38 12.46 16.64
CA SER A 85 -25.26 12.41 17.81
C SER A 85 -26.66 11.81 17.57
N ASN A 86 -27.07 11.68 16.32
CA ASN A 86 -28.33 11.08 15.90
C ASN A 86 -28.17 9.61 15.50
N GLY A 87 -26.95 9.08 15.53
CA GLY A 87 -26.63 7.73 15.08
C GLY A 87 -26.50 7.59 13.56
N GLU A 88 -26.43 8.70 12.81
CA GLU A 88 -26.24 8.67 11.37
C GLU A 88 -24.75 8.59 11.02
N PHE A 89 -24.40 7.72 10.08
CA PHE A 89 -23.04 7.56 9.63
C PHE A 89 -22.58 8.77 8.79
N TYR A 90 -21.40 9.29 9.06
CA TYR A 90 -20.80 10.40 8.32
C TYR A 90 -19.37 10.09 7.87
N LEU A 91 -18.91 10.81 6.84
CA LEU A 91 -17.55 10.84 6.36
C LEU A 91 -16.98 12.27 6.48
N SER A 92 -15.77 12.40 7.01
CA SER A 92 -15.04 13.66 7.16
C SER A 92 -14.04 13.93 6.04
N LYS A 93 -13.72 12.89 5.22
CA LYS A 93 -12.81 12.98 4.08
C LYS A 93 -13.11 11.89 3.05
N TYR A 94 -12.72 12.14 1.78
CA TYR A 94 -12.95 11.23 0.65
C TYR A 94 -14.43 10.94 0.43
N ASN A 95 -15.24 11.99 0.56
CA ASN A 95 -16.68 11.90 0.44
C ASN A 95 -17.17 12.53 -0.87
N ASP A 96 -17.82 11.74 -1.70
CA ASP A 96 -18.45 12.16 -2.96
C ASP A 96 -19.98 12.21 -2.88
N ASN A 97 -20.57 11.90 -1.71
CA ASN A 97 -22.01 11.82 -1.52
C ASN A 97 -22.48 12.74 -0.39
N PRO A 98 -23.34 13.77 -0.67
CA PRO A 98 -23.78 14.75 0.32
C PRO A 98 -24.57 14.14 1.49
N ARG A 99 -25.08 12.91 1.34
CA ARG A 99 -25.75 12.20 2.42
C ARG A 99 -24.84 11.95 3.63
N TYR A 100 -23.52 11.80 3.39
CA TYR A 100 -22.55 11.44 4.42
C TYR A 100 -21.68 12.61 4.89
N GLY A 101 -22.02 13.85 4.51
CA GLY A 101 -21.30 15.07 4.93
C GLY A 101 -20.81 15.92 3.75
N ALA A 102 -19.85 16.80 4.03
CA ALA A 102 -19.29 17.68 3.00
C ALA A 102 -18.56 16.89 1.92
N ILE A 103 -18.83 17.23 0.65
CA ILE A 103 -18.13 16.63 -0.50
C ILE A 103 -16.77 17.30 -0.65
N ASP A 104 -15.70 16.49 -0.79
CA ASP A 104 -14.33 16.98 -1.01
C ASP A 104 -13.77 16.67 -2.41
N ASN A 105 -14.54 15.97 -3.25
CA ASN A 105 -14.18 15.57 -4.62
C ASN A 105 -12.87 14.77 -4.73
N LYS A 106 -12.45 14.08 -3.66
CA LYS A 106 -11.28 13.23 -3.66
C LYS A 106 -11.64 11.78 -3.92
N ASN A 107 -11.29 11.28 -5.09
CA ASN A 107 -11.59 9.91 -5.50
C ASN A 107 -10.49 8.90 -5.16
N GLU A 108 -9.32 9.38 -4.73
CA GLU A 108 -8.17 8.57 -4.31
C GLU A 108 -7.54 9.12 -3.04
N LEU A 109 -6.86 8.26 -2.29
CA LEU A 109 -6.11 8.64 -1.10
C LEU A 109 -4.98 9.63 -1.42
N ASP A 110 -4.86 10.65 -0.59
CA ASP A 110 -3.64 11.46 -0.51
C ASP A 110 -2.46 10.59 -0.04
N PRO A 111 -1.21 10.87 -0.45
CA PRO A 111 -0.06 10.05 -0.03
C PRO A 111 0.12 9.92 1.49
N ALA A 112 -0.29 10.93 2.26
CA ALA A 112 -0.21 10.90 3.73
C ALA A 112 -1.22 9.95 4.40
N ASP A 113 -2.26 9.51 3.66
CA ASP A 113 -3.30 8.59 4.14
C ASP A 113 -3.23 7.22 3.44
N ASP A 114 -2.22 7.01 2.60
CA ASP A 114 -1.95 5.78 1.88
C ASP A 114 -0.88 4.97 2.62
N ALA A 115 -1.24 3.83 3.19
CA ALA A 115 -0.33 3.01 3.98
C ALA A 115 0.90 2.56 3.19
N ALA A 116 0.76 2.27 1.87
CA ALA A 116 1.90 1.93 1.05
C ALA A 116 2.85 3.13 0.85
N SER A 117 2.32 4.35 0.69
CA SER A 117 3.15 5.56 0.55
C SER A 117 3.93 5.88 1.82
N VAL A 118 3.39 5.53 2.98
CA VAL A 118 4.04 5.79 4.29
C VAL A 118 5.08 4.72 4.61
N HIS A 119 4.82 3.45 4.28
CA HIS A 119 5.65 2.32 4.72
C HIS A 119 6.60 1.77 3.66
N TYR A 120 6.41 2.11 2.38
CA TYR A 120 7.25 1.65 1.29
C TYR A 120 7.86 2.83 0.52
N PRO A 121 9.19 2.88 0.36
CA PRO A 121 9.84 3.93 -0.44
C PRO A 121 9.27 3.97 -1.87
N HIS A 122 8.78 5.15 -2.28
CA HIS A 122 8.16 5.38 -3.60
C HIS A 122 6.95 4.48 -3.91
N GLY A 123 6.40 3.80 -2.90
CA GLY A 123 5.22 2.96 -3.03
C GLY A 123 3.92 3.76 -2.96
N ARG A 124 2.86 3.20 -3.55
CA ARG A 124 1.47 3.61 -3.36
C ARG A 124 0.58 2.37 -3.29
N MET A 125 -0.58 2.48 -2.68
CA MET A 125 -1.62 1.48 -2.88
C MET A 125 -2.02 1.45 -4.36
N PRO A 126 -2.37 0.29 -4.94
CA PRO A 126 -2.83 0.23 -6.33
C PRO A 126 -4.13 1.02 -6.51
N SER A 127 -4.37 1.56 -7.71
CA SER A 127 -5.70 2.04 -8.09
C SER A 127 -6.62 0.87 -8.45
N ASP A 128 -7.93 1.15 -8.58
CA ASP A 128 -8.90 0.15 -9.04
C ASP A 128 -8.55 -0.35 -10.46
N GLU A 129 -8.06 0.55 -11.34
CA GLU A 129 -7.62 0.19 -12.70
C GLU A 129 -6.41 -0.75 -12.68
N GLN A 130 -5.42 -0.50 -11.80
CA GLN A 130 -4.24 -1.37 -11.67
C GLN A 130 -4.62 -2.76 -11.15
N ILE A 131 -5.57 -2.85 -10.23
CA ILE A 131 -6.12 -4.14 -9.78
C ILE A 131 -6.85 -4.85 -10.93
N ARG A 132 -7.70 -4.15 -11.69
CA ARG A 132 -8.40 -4.73 -12.86
C ARG A 132 -7.44 -5.20 -13.93
N GLU A 133 -6.36 -4.46 -14.17
CA GLU A 133 -5.30 -4.89 -15.08
C GLU A 133 -4.64 -6.18 -14.58
N LEU A 134 -4.24 -6.24 -13.30
CA LEU A 134 -3.65 -7.43 -12.69
C LEU A 134 -4.60 -8.63 -12.84
N CYS A 135 -5.88 -8.46 -12.49
CA CYS A 135 -6.89 -9.52 -12.58
C CYS A 135 -7.11 -10.02 -14.01
N SER A 136 -7.04 -9.11 -15.01
CA SER A 136 -7.37 -9.46 -16.41
C SER A 136 -6.17 -9.92 -17.24
N LYS A 137 -4.94 -9.55 -16.87
CA LYS A 137 -3.73 -9.79 -17.66
C LYS A 137 -2.85 -10.91 -17.13
N CYS A 138 -3.00 -11.30 -15.87
CA CYS A 138 -2.24 -12.37 -15.24
C CYS A 138 -3.02 -13.67 -15.16
N SER A 139 -2.30 -14.78 -15.12
CA SER A 139 -2.86 -16.06 -14.70
C SER A 139 -2.73 -16.23 -13.19
N TRP A 140 -3.68 -16.98 -12.61
CA TRP A 140 -3.81 -17.15 -11.17
C TRP A 140 -3.87 -18.64 -10.86
N GLN A 141 -3.17 -19.06 -9.79
CA GLN A 141 -3.14 -20.46 -9.37
C GLN A 141 -3.14 -20.53 -7.85
N TRP A 142 -4.18 -21.15 -7.29
CA TRP A 142 -4.19 -21.47 -5.87
C TRP A 142 -3.11 -22.48 -5.53
N THR A 143 -2.29 -22.18 -4.53
CA THR A 143 -1.15 -23.01 -4.14
C THR A 143 -0.71 -22.75 -2.73
N GLN A 144 0.39 -23.38 -2.31
CA GLN A 144 1.07 -23.10 -1.06
C GLN A 144 2.51 -22.65 -1.29
N ARG A 145 2.94 -21.69 -0.47
CA ARG A 145 4.33 -21.27 -0.36
C ARG A 145 4.75 -21.37 1.10
N ASN A 146 5.77 -22.21 1.39
CA ASN A 146 6.25 -22.47 2.76
C ASN A 146 5.14 -22.81 3.76
N GLY A 147 4.13 -23.59 3.33
CA GLY A 147 2.99 -24.00 4.16
C GLY A 147 1.86 -22.98 4.27
N VAL A 148 1.99 -21.80 3.65
CA VAL A 148 0.94 -20.77 3.61
C VAL A 148 0.17 -20.86 2.30
N ASN A 149 -1.17 -20.99 2.40
CA ASN A 149 -2.06 -20.96 1.24
C ASN A 149 -2.10 -19.57 0.62
N GLY A 150 -2.33 -19.50 -0.70
CA GLY A 150 -2.47 -18.25 -1.42
C GLY A 150 -2.54 -18.42 -2.92
N GLN A 151 -2.53 -17.30 -3.62
CA GLN A 151 -2.51 -17.25 -5.09
C GLN A 151 -1.08 -16.99 -5.60
N LEU A 152 -0.61 -17.83 -6.51
CA LEU A 152 0.52 -17.52 -7.37
C LEU A 152 0.01 -16.77 -8.59
N VAL A 153 0.36 -15.52 -8.71
CA VAL A 153 0.00 -14.64 -9.83
C VAL A 153 1.16 -14.61 -10.80
N THR A 154 0.92 -15.02 -12.07
CA THR A 154 1.96 -15.04 -13.12
C THR A 154 1.62 -13.99 -14.17
N GLY A 155 2.52 -13.07 -14.39
CA GLY A 155 2.40 -12.00 -15.36
C GLY A 155 2.66 -12.45 -16.81
N PRO A 156 2.33 -11.61 -17.82
CA PRO A 156 2.58 -11.90 -19.24
C PRO A 156 4.04 -12.20 -19.57
N ASN A 157 4.99 -11.67 -18.82
CA ASN A 157 6.43 -11.94 -19.01
C ASN A 157 6.94 -13.21 -18.29
N GLY A 158 6.06 -13.95 -17.61
CA GLY A 158 6.40 -15.17 -16.88
C GLY A 158 6.89 -14.94 -15.45
N ASN A 159 7.10 -13.71 -15.02
CA ASN A 159 7.45 -13.41 -13.64
C ASN A 159 6.24 -13.61 -12.71
N THR A 160 6.51 -13.93 -11.45
CA THR A 160 5.46 -14.32 -10.50
C THR A 160 5.47 -13.47 -9.24
N MET A 161 4.28 -13.34 -8.63
CA MET A 161 4.05 -12.77 -7.32
C MET A 161 3.16 -13.71 -6.50
N PHE A 162 3.44 -13.85 -5.20
CA PHE A 162 2.59 -14.62 -4.30
C PHE A 162 1.72 -13.70 -3.44
N LEU A 163 0.43 -14.00 -3.35
CA LEU A 163 -0.55 -13.33 -2.52
C LEU A 163 -1.05 -14.32 -1.46
N PRO A 164 -0.62 -14.21 -0.19
CA PRO A 164 -1.02 -15.12 0.87
C PRO A 164 -2.51 -15.00 1.20
N ALA A 165 -3.12 -16.08 1.65
CA ALA A 165 -4.51 -16.11 2.11
C ALA A 165 -4.64 -15.44 3.48
N THR A 166 -4.62 -14.11 3.48
CA THR A 166 -4.53 -13.26 4.68
C THR A 166 -5.82 -13.22 5.49
N GLY A 167 -6.97 -13.57 4.90
CA GLY A 167 -8.26 -13.17 5.47
C GLY A 167 -8.44 -11.66 5.51
N TYR A 168 -9.39 -11.19 6.30
CA TYR A 168 -9.69 -9.77 6.52
C TYR A 168 -10.55 -9.56 7.78
N TYR A 169 -10.44 -8.40 8.40
CA TYR A 169 -11.31 -8.00 9.50
C TYR A 169 -12.60 -7.39 8.98
N TYR A 170 -13.73 -7.89 9.47
CA TYR A 170 -15.06 -7.43 9.05
C TYR A 170 -16.12 -7.54 10.15
N GLY A 171 -17.11 -6.66 10.05
CA GLY A 171 -18.30 -6.63 10.90
C GLY A 171 -18.13 -5.86 12.20
N SER A 172 -19.24 -5.62 12.88
CA SER A 172 -19.33 -4.80 14.10
C SER A 172 -18.48 -5.30 15.28
N LYS A 173 -18.04 -6.55 15.24
CA LYS A 173 -17.16 -7.16 16.26
C LYS A 173 -15.70 -7.23 15.83
N SER A 174 -15.34 -6.63 14.66
CA SER A 174 -13.97 -6.70 14.12
C SER A 174 -13.42 -8.14 14.09
N SER A 175 -14.19 -9.07 13.54
CA SER A 175 -13.77 -10.47 13.48
C SER A 175 -12.84 -10.70 12.30
N LEU A 176 -11.66 -11.28 12.55
CA LEU A 176 -10.79 -11.77 11.50
C LEU A 176 -11.39 -13.05 10.89
N LYS A 177 -11.59 -13.04 9.59
CA LYS A 177 -12.27 -14.10 8.83
C LYS A 177 -11.37 -14.65 7.74
N GLU A 178 -11.62 -15.90 7.36
CA GLU A 178 -11.10 -16.54 6.14
C GLU A 178 -9.57 -16.63 6.02
N VAL A 179 -8.84 -16.53 7.12
CA VAL A 179 -7.38 -16.77 7.11
C VAL A 179 -7.10 -18.18 6.61
N GLY A 180 -6.20 -18.30 5.64
CA GLY A 180 -5.83 -19.57 5.01
C GLY A 180 -6.77 -20.06 3.92
N SER A 181 -7.92 -19.40 3.68
CA SER A 181 -8.87 -19.74 2.61
C SER A 181 -9.09 -18.60 1.60
N SER A 182 -8.93 -17.35 2.02
CA SER A 182 -8.99 -16.19 1.14
C SER A 182 -8.06 -15.08 1.61
N GLY A 183 -7.91 -14.03 0.79
CA GLY A 183 -7.21 -12.82 1.14
C GLY A 183 -7.88 -11.60 0.53
N ALA A 184 -7.53 -10.43 1.06
CA ALA A 184 -8.02 -9.17 0.53
C ALA A 184 -6.96 -8.07 0.67
N CYS A 185 -6.92 -7.15 -0.30
CA CYS A 185 -6.12 -5.95 -0.21
C CYS A 185 -6.87 -4.70 -0.68
N TRP A 186 -6.56 -3.58 -0.06
CA TRP A 186 -7.10 -2.29 -0.43
C TRP A 186 -6.55 -1.76 -1.75
N THR A 187 -7.39 -0.97 -2.44
CA THR A 187 -6.93 0.01 -3.41
C THR A 187 -6.94 1.41 -2.79
N ARG A 188 -6.29 2.39 -3.42
CA ARG A 188 -6.38 3.79 -2.99
C ARG A 188 -7.67 4.48 -3.44
N THR A 189 -8.53 3.81 -4.23
CA THR A 189 -9.70 4.38 -4.90
C THR A 189 -10.96 4.21 -4.07
N ILE A 190 -11.80 5.25 -3.95
CA ILE A 190 -13.12 5.16 -3.32
C ILE A 190 -14.07 4.30 -4.15
N ASN A 191 -15.19 3.89 -3.55
CA ASN A 191 -16.31 3.35 -4.31
C ASN A 191 -17.33 4.47 -4.59
N LEU A 192 -17.40 4.93 -5.83
CA LEU A 192 -18.30 6.01 -6.26
C LEU A 192 -19.79 5.63 -6.16
N ASP A 193 -20.11 4.34 -6.17
CA ASP A 193 -21.50 3.87 -6.09
C ASP A 193 -22.01 3.82 -4.64
N ASP A 194 -21.08 3.72 -3.67
CA ASP A 194 -21.42 3.57 -2.26
C ASP A 194 -20.30 4.13 -1.38
N ALA A 195 -20.44 5.39 -0.98
CA ALA A 195 -19.43 6.17 -0.28
C ALA A 195 -18.88 5.54 1.03
N PRO A 196 -19.65 4.80 1.86
CA PRO A 196 -19.09 4.08 3.00
C PRO A 196 -18.08 2.98 2.65
N ASN A 197 -18.06 2.52 1.39
CA ASN A 197 -17.16 1.50 0.89
C ASN A 197 -15.96 2.08 0.14
N ALA A 198 -14.89 1.32 0.06
CA ALA A 198 -13.74 1.58 -0.82
C ALA A 198 -13.44 0.36 -1.69
N ARG A 199 -12.81 0.59 -2.84
CA ARG A 199 -12.43 -0.47 -3.77
C ARG A 199 -11.32 -1.33 -3.19
N CYS A 200 -11.42 -2.63 -3.43
CA CYS A 200 -10.48 -3.64 -2.97
C CYS A 200 -10.42 -4.82 -3.94
N MET A 201 -9.46 -5.69 -3.73
CA MET A 201 -9.37 -6.98 -4.40
C MET A 201 -9.49 -8.09 -3.36
N PHE A 202 -10.26 -9.12 -3.71
CA PHE A 202 -10.31 -10.40 -3.00
C PHE A 202 -9.72 -11.50 -3.86
N TRP A 203 -9.18 -12.52 -3.22
CA TRP A 203 -8.73 -13.76 -3.86
C TRP A 203 -8.95 -14.95 -2.92
N GLY A 204 -9.14 -16.14 -3.48
CA GLY A 204 -9.38 -17.36 -2.71
C GLY A 204 -9.39 -18.62 -3.58
N ASP A 205 -9.67 -19.75 -2.96
CA ASP A 205 -9.87 -21.04 -3.65
C ASP A 205 -11.33 -21.20 -4.05
N TRP A 206 -11.79 -20.41 -5.02
CA TRP A 206 -13.18 -20.37 -5.45
C TRP A 206 -13.40 -20.94 -6.87
N GLY A 207 -12.46 -21.75 -7.36
CA GLY A 207 -12.49 -22.31 -8.70
C GLY A 207 -12.34 -21.22 -9.77
N ASP A 208 -13.28 -21.15 -10.72
CA ASP A 208 -13.21 -20.18 -11.84
C ASP A 208 -13.29 -18.69 -11.40
N ARG A 209 -13.59 -18.42 -10.14
CA ARG A 209 -13.66 -17.07 -9.54
C ARG A 209 -12.59 -16.89 -8.48
N ASP A 210 -11.38 -17.30 -8.75
CA ASP A 210 -10.24 -17.25 -7.85
C ASP A 210 -9.84 -15.83 -7.41
N ARG A 211 -10.42 -14.78 -8.01
CA ARG A 211 -10.24 -13.37 -7.69
C ARG A 211 -11.44 -12.51 -8.04
N GLU A 212 -11.61 -11.42 -7.30
CA GLU A 212 -12.70 -10.47 -7.51
C GLU A 212 -12.25 -9.03 -7.22
N CYS A 213 -12.59 -8.09 -8.14
CA CYS A 213 -12.46 -6.64 -7.89
C CYS A 213 -13.78 -6.17 -7.26
N GLY A 214 -13.76 -5.89 -5.98
CA GLY A 214 -14.95 -5.56 -5.20
C GLY A 214 -14.85 -4.25 -4.44
N ALA A 215 -15.74 -4.10 -3.48
CA ALA A 215 -15.72 -3.02 -2.51
C ALA A 215 -16.21 -3.53 -1.15
N ILE A 216 -15.71 -2.93 -0.07
CA ILE A 216 -16.08 -3.28 1.31
C ILE A 216 -16.03 -2.03 2.18
N LEU A 217 -16.70 -2.06 3.32
CA LEU A 217 -16.71 -0.95 4.29
C LEU A 217 -15.29 -0.48 4.59
N ARG A 218 -15.06 0.83 4.50
CA ARG A 218 -13.75 1.48 4.76
C ARG A 218 -13.21 1.21 6.15
N THR A 219 -14.10 0.89 7.10
CA THR A 219 -13.77 0.53 8.48
C THR A 219 -13.21 -0.89 8.62
N SER A 220 -13.29 -1.74 7.58
CA SER A 220 -12.73 -3.09 7.58
C SER A 220 -11.21 -3.06 7.61
N GLY A 221 -10.60 -4.12 8.14
CA GLY A 221 -9.14 -4.28 8.13
C GLY A 221 -8.69 -5.19 7.01
N LEU A 222 -8.07 -4.65 5.96
CA LEU A 222 -7.48 -5.40 4.85
C LEU A 222 -5.98 -5.17 4.80
N THR A 223 -5.27 -6.11 4.16
CA THR A 223 -3.84 -5.93 3.88
C THR A 223 -3.60 -4.88 2.80
N VAL A 224 -2.35 -4.47 2.64
CA VAL A 224 -1.93 -3.50 1.63
C VAL A 224 -0.75 -4.08 0.84
N ARG A 225 -0.88 -4.10 -0.49
CA ARG A 225 0.18 -4.44 -1.43
C ARG A 225 0.61 -3.19 -2.19
N ALA A 226 1.86 -2.78 -2.02
CA ALA A 226 2.35 -1.59 -2.70
C ALA A 226 2.57 -1.81 -4.20
N VAL A 227 2.40 -0.74 -4.96
CA VAL A 227 2.80 -0.63 -6.37
C VAL A 227 3.64 0.63 -6.57
N ARG A 228 4.38 0.67 -7.67
CA ARG A 228 5.04 1.88 -8.16
C ARG A 228 5.11 1.88 -9.68
N ALA A 229 5.37 3.05 -10.28
CA ALA A 229 5.68 3.12 -11.70
C ALA A 229 7.04 2.48 -11.99
N SER A 230 7.23 1.90 -13.18
CA SER A 230 8.54 1.57 -13.69
C SER A 230 9.39 2.84 -13.78
N LYS A 231 10.64 2.77 -13.39
CA LYS A 231 11.60 3.84 -13.74
C LYS A 231 11.91 3.67 -15.23
N ASN A 232 11.41 4.59 -16.05
CA ASN A 232 11.85 4.71 -17.43
C ASN A 232 13.33 5.13 -17.49
#